data_1b901c13dd6f71a3198dabb01af76975
#
_entry.id   1b901c13dd6f71a3198dabb01af76975
#
_cell.length_a   1.000
_cell.length_b   1.000
_cell.length_c   1.000
_cell.angle_alpha   90.00
_cell.angle_beta   90.00
_cell.angle_gamma   90.00
#
_symmetry.space_group_name_H-M   'P 1'
#
loop_
_entity.id
_entity.type
_entity.pdbx_description
1 polymer ?
#
loop_
_entity_poly.entity_id
_entity_poly.type
_entity_poly.pdbx_seq_one_letter_code
_entity_poly.pdbx_strand_id
1 'polypeptide(L)'
;AGIRLAYALAQQAFIEGGINRVILATDGDFNVGTVDFEMLKQLVEDRREHGIGLTTLGFGTGNYNDHLMEQLAAAGTGNYAYIDTLSEARKALVDEMSSTLMTIAKDVTIQVAFNPATVAEYRLIGYENRALAREDFSNDRVDAGEIGAGHSVTAIYELALTGSAGRRLDGSRYQPQQNATVNKSELALVRLRYKQPDSETSILIERPVRTAEVIKQLGQTSGYYRFSAAVAGFGQILRGGKYTGDFSYPEV
;
A
#
# COMPACT_ATOMS: atom_id res chain seq x y z
N ALA A 1 -6.14 28.44 1.10
CA ALA A 1 -6.83 29.10 2.24
C ALA A 1 -7.68 28.07 3.02
N GLY A 2 -8.53 27.26 2.36
CA GLY A 2 -9.47 26.34 3.01
C GLY A 2 -8.85 25.30 3.94
N ILE A 3 -7.81 24.60 3.51
CA ILE A 3 -7.16 23.55 4.31
C ILE A 3 -6.53 24.10 5.60
N ARG A 4 -5.94 25.30 5.55
CA ARG A 4 -5.38 25.96 6.76
C ARG A 4 -6.46 26.32 7.76
N LEU A 5 -7.62 26.79 7.28
CA LEU A 5 -8.76 27.10 8.15
C LEU A 5 -9.33 25.80 8.75
N ALA A 6 -9.47 24.74 7.96
CA ALA A 6 -9.94 23.45 8.45
C ALA A 6 -9.04 22.90 9.57
N TYR A 7 -7.74 22.95 9.42
CA TYR A 7 -6.80 22.56 10.47
C TYR A 7 -6.86 23.46 11.70
N ALA A 8 -7.02 24.78 11.53
CA ALA A 8 -7.19 25.69 12.66
C ALA A 8 -8.46 25.37 13.48
N LEU A 9 -9.57 25.06 12.80
CA LEU A 9 -10.81 24.63 13.45
C LEU A 9 -10.65 23.27 14.13
N ALA A 10 -9.99 22.29 13.47
CA ALA A 10 -9.71 20.98 14.06
C ALA A 10 -8.84 21.10 15.32
N GLN A 11 -7.88 22.02 15.32
CA GLN A 11 -7.03 22.27 16.50
C GLN A 11 -7.82 22.92 17.65
N GLN A 12 -8.76 23.83 17.36
CA GLN A 12 -9.64 24.40 18.39
C GLN A 12 -10.60 23.37 19.00
N ALA A 13 -11.02 22.40 18.20
CA ALA A 13 -11.93 21.33 18.61
C ALA A 13 -11.20 20.03 18.97
N PHE A 14 -9.89 20.08 19.19
CA PHE A 14 -9.06 18.90 19.45
C PHE A 14 -9.54 18.13 20.67
N ILE A 15 -9.68 16.82 20.52
CA ILE A 15 -10.10 15.90 21.57
C ILE A 15 -8.90 15.04 21.94
N GLU A 16 -8.39 15.21 23.15
CA GLU A 16 -7.28 14.41 23.67
C GLU A 16 -7.70 12.95 23.81
N GLY A 17 -6.87 12.03 23.28
CA GLY A 17 -7.22 10.59 23.21
C GLY A 17 -8.34 10.26 22.23
N GLY A 18 -8.88 11.23 21.50
CA GLY A 18 -9.88 11.06 20.47
C GLY A 18 -9.31 11.00 19.06
N ILE A 19 -10.20 10.78 18.09
CA ILE A 19 -9.85 10.80 16.67
C ILE A 19 -10.04 12.23 16.14
N ASN A 20 -8.94 12.87 15.75
CA ASN A 20 -8.94 14.20 15.19
C ASN A 20 -8.51 14.12 13.72
N ARG A 21 -9.40 14.47 12.79
CA ARG A 21 -9.15 14.29 11.36
C ARG A 21 -9.85 15.35 10.53
N VAL A 22 -9.17 15.86 9.53
CA VAL A 22 -9.73 16.68 8.46
C VAL A 22 -10.05 15.78 7.28
N ILE A 23 -11.24 15.93 6.70
CA ILE A 23 -11.63 15.29 5.44
C ILE A 23 -11.69 16.38 4.38
N LEU A 24 -10.82 16.29 3.38
CA LEU A 24 -10.75 17.22 2.27
C LEU A 24 -11.47 16.62 1.06
N ALA A 25 -12.61 17.20 0.70
CA ALA A 25 -13.35 16.86 -0.51
C ALA A 25 -13.08 17.92 -1.58
N THR A 26 -12.59 17.52 -2.75
CA THR A 26 -12.19 18.44 -3.82
C THR A 26 -12.36 17.81 -5.20
N ASP A 27 -12.58 18.66 -6.20
CA ASP A 27 -12.56 18.28 -7.63
C ASP A 27 -11.13 18.24 -8.22
N GLY A 28 -10.11 18.32 -7.36
CA GLY A 28 -8.70 18.22 -7.76
C GLY A 28 -8.09 19.54 -8.26
N ASP A 29 -8.89 20.54 -8.44
CA ASP A 29 -8.43 21.86 -8.90
C ASP A 29 -7.96 22.68 -7.68
N PHE A 30 -6.70 22.49 -7.28
CA PHE A 30 -6.06 23.34 -6.28
C PHE A 30 -5.70 24.70 -6.89
N ASN A 31 -6.69 25.40 -7.46
CA ASN A 31 -6.57 26.75 -8.00
C ASN A 31 -6.27 27.83 -6.95
N VAL A 32 -5.61 27.51 -5.89
CA VAL A 32 -5.29 28.47 -4.83
C VAL A 32 -3.87 28.92 -4.97
N GLY A 33 -3.62 29.80 -5.96
CA GLY A 33 -2.36 30.53 -6.05
C GLY A 33 -1.14 29.61 -6.03
N THR A 34 0.02 30.14 -6.23
CA THR A 34 1.32 29.47 -6.09
C THR A 34 1.56 28.92 -4.67
N VAL A 35 0.74 27.97 -4.22
CA VAL A 35 1.06 27.18 -3.03
C VAL A 35 1.96 26.06 -3.51
N ASP A 36 3.23 26.20 -3.18
CA ASP A 36 4.21 25.16 -3.36
C ASP A 36 3.67 23.87 -2.71
N PHE A 37 3.62 22.78 -3.48
CA PHE A 37 3.16 21.49 -3.00
C PHE A 37 3.91 21.05 -1.74
N GLU A 38 5.21 21.31 -1.70
CA GLU A 38 6.05 20.97 -0.54
C GLU A 38 5.61 21.73 0.72
N MET A 39 5.21 23.01 0.59
CA MET A 39 4.67 23.75 1.73
C MET A 39 3.32 23.20 2.23
N LEU A 40 2.51 22.67 1.31
CA LEU A 40 1.23 22.04 1.68
C LEU A 40 1.46 20.70 2.37
N LYS A 41 2.38 19.90 1.85
CA LYS A 41 2.80 18.63 2.43
C LYS A 41 3.40 18.84 3.82
N GLN A 42 4.31 19.79 3.99
CA GLN A 42 4.87 20.14 5.31
C GLN A 42 3.81 20.58 6.31
N LEU A 43 2.81 21.35 5.87
CA LEU A 43 1.68 21.70 6.74
C LEU A 43 0.91 20.47 7.20
N VAL A 44 0.67 19.53 6.31
CA VAL A 44 -0.07 18.29 6.63
C VAL A 44 0.75 17.42 7.60
N GLU A 45 2.05 17.25 7.35
CA GLU A 45 2.97 16.53 8.22
C GLU A 45 3.04 17.14 9.63
N ASP A 46 3.18 18.47 9.74
CA ASP A 46 3.17 19.20 11.01
C ASP A 46 1.86 18.95 11.80
N ARG A 47 0.72 18.99 11.12
CA ARG A 47 -0.58 18.75 11.77
C ARG A 47 -0.79 17.30 12.19
N ARG A 48 -0.28 16.37 11.42
CA ARG A 48 -0.23 14.95 11.78
C ARG A 48 0.58 14.72 13.05
N GLU A 49 1.76 15.29 13.16
CA GLU A 49 2.59 15.20 14.38
C GLU A 49 1.87 15.73 15.63
N HIS A 50 0.93 16.67 15.43
CA HIS A 50 0.05 17.17 16.48
C HIS A 50 -1.27 16.37 16.63
N GLY A 51 -1.34 15.18 16.03
CA GLY A 51 -2.46 14.26 16.19
C GLY A 51 -3.69 14.58 15.31
N ILE A 52 -3.57 15.42 14.27
CA ILE A 52 -4.67 15.73 13.35
C ILE A 52 -4.38 15.15 11.97
N GLY A 53 -5.07 14.06 11.62
CA GLY A 53 -4.92 13.38 10.32
C GLY A 53 -5.62 14.09 9.16
N LEU A 54 -5.30 13.68 7.93
CA LEU A 54 -5.94 14.15 6.70
C LEU A 54 -6.39 12.99 5.82
N THR A 55 -7.68 12.94 5.51
CA THR A 55 -8.24 12.07 4.45
C THR A 55 -8.62 12.93 3.26
N THR A 56 -8.34 12.46 2.05
CA THR A 56 -8.66 13.18 0.82
C THR A 56 -9.66 12.40 -0.02
N LEU A 57 -10.70 13.09 -0.49
CA LEU A 57 -11.74 12.55 -1.36
C LEU A 57 -11.76 13.35 -2.65
N GLY A 58 -11.51 12.68 -3.76
CA GLY A 58 -11.51 13.27 -5.08
C GLY A 58 -12.82 13.10 -5.81
N PHE A 59 -13.27 14.14 -6.49
CA PHE A 59 -14.48 14.16 -7.29
C PHE A 59 -14.23 14.76 -8.67
N GLY A 60 -15.11 14.44 -9.64
CA GLY A 60 -15.11 15.09 -10.93
C GLY A 60 -14.13 14.49 -11.96
N THR A 61 -14.24 14.97 -13.18
CA THR A 61 -13.44 14.56 -14.34
C THR A 61 -12.76 15.80 -14.92
N GLY A 62 -11.55 15.69 -15.43
CA GLY A 62 -10.82 16.79 -16.06
C GLY A 62 -9.43 16.99 -15.49
N ASN A 63 -9.14 18.15 -14.94
CA ASN A 63 -7.79 18.48 -14.40
C ASN A 63 -7.50 17.91 -13.01
N TYR A 64 -8.12 16.78 -12.68
CA TYR A 64 -7.94 16.15 -11.39
C TYR A 64 -6.51 15.61 -11.22
N ASN A 65 -5.84 16.00 -10.14
CA ASN A 65 -4.48 15.56 -9.82
C ASN A 65 -4.51 14.46 -8.76
N ASP A 66 -4.73 13.24 -9.22
CA ASP A 66 -4.80 12.02 -8.42
C ASP A 66 -3.55 11.81 -7.55
N HIS A 67 -2.38 11.93 -8.16
CA HIS A 67 -1.10 11.74 -7.49
C HIS A 67 -0.88 12.71 -6.31
N LEU A 68 -1.25 13.96 -6.49
CA LEU A 68 -1.15 14.99 -5.44
C LEU A 68 -2.07 14.67 -4.26
N MET A 69 -3.28 14.22 -4.52
CA MET A 69 -4.26 13.86 -3.50
C MET A 69 -3.82 12.62 -2.70
N GLU A 70 -3.28 11.61 -3.39
CA GLU A 70 -2.70 10.43 -2.75
C GLU A 70 -1.53 10.81 -1.84
N GLN A 71 -0.60 11.65 -2.32
CA GLN A 71 0.55 12.08 -1.53
C GLN A 71 0.16 12.89 -0.29
N LEU A 72 -0.85 13.77 -0.40
CA LEU A 72 -1.34 14.54 0.76
C LEU A 72 -2.01 13.63 1.79
N ALA A 73 -2.82 12.66 1.35
CA ALA A 73 -3.43 11.70 2.26
C ALA A 73 -2.36 10.85 2.98
N ALA A 74 -1.35 10.39 2.24
CA ALA A 74 -0.24 9.64 2.80
C ALA A 74 0.55 10.46 3.84
N ALA A 75 0.88 11.74 3.52
CA ALA A 75 1.55 12.65 4.45
C ALA A 75 0.72 12.92 5.72
N GLY A 76 -0.61 12.85 5.63
CA GLY A 76 -1.55 13.09 6.72
C GLY A 76 -2.04 11.83 7.44
N THR A 77 -1.40 10.67 7.26
CA THR A 77 -1.85 9.37 7.82
C THR A 77 -3.31 9.07 7.56
N GLY A 78 -3.76 9.38 6.35
CA GLY A 78 -5.14 9.19 5.93
C GLY A 78 -5.28 8.37 4.68
N ASN A 79 -6.53 8.17 4.28
CA ASN A 79 -6.88 7.45 3.08
C ASN A 79 -7.20 8.43 1.95
N TYR A 80 -6.89 8.02 0.75
CA TYR A 80 -7.33 8.64 -0.48
C TYR A 80 -8.40 7.79 -1.15
N ALA A 81 -9.48 8.41 -1.62
CA ALA A 81 -10.48 7.76 -2.45
C ALA A 81 -10.93 8.69 -3.57
N TYR A 82 -11.02 8.17 -4.80
CA TYR A 82 -11.66 8.86 -5.92
C TYR A 82 -13.12 8.41 -6.03
N ILE A 83 -14.03 9.37 -6.04
CA ILE A 83 -15.47 9.13 -6.01
C ILE A 83 -16.08 9.58 -7.34
N ASP A 84 -16.37 8.61 -8.20
CA ASP A 84 -17.01 8.81 -9.50
C ASP A 84 -18.52 8.50 -9.48
N THR A 85 -18.94 7.68 -8.51
CA THR A 85 -20.32 7.19 -8.41
C THR A 85 -20.84 7.29 -6.97
N LEU A 86 -22.15 7.28 -6.81
CA LEU A 86 -22.79 7.21 -5.50
C LEU A 86 -22.44 5.90 -4.77
N SER A 87 -22.23 4.82 -5.51
CA SER A 87 -21.80 3.53 -4.93
C SER A 87 -20.43 3.63 -4.28
N GLU A 88 -19.48 4.27 -4.96
CA GLU A 88 -18.13 4.49 -4.42
C GLU A 88 -18.16 5.48 -3.24
N ALA A 89 -18.99 6.53 -3.33
CA ALA A 89 -19.21 7.43 -2.19
C ALA A 89 -19.70 6.68 -0.96
N ARG A 90 -20.66 5.78 -1.13
CA ARG A 90 -21.19 4.97 -0.03
C ARG A 90 -20.12 4.04 0.55
N LYS A 91 -19.35 3.37 -0.29
CA LYS A 91 -18.24 2.54 0.14
C LYS A 91 -17.23 3.33 0.98
N ALA A 92 -16.73 4.45 0.46
CA ALA A 92 -15.70 5.25 1.13
C ALA A 92 -16.20 5.92 2.42
N LEU A 93 -17.45 6.43 2.43
CA LEU A 93 -17.98 7.24 3.53
C LEU A 93 -18.84 6.46 4.53
N VAL A 94 -19.26 5.25 4.22
CA VAL A 94 -20.10 4.42 5.09
C VAL A 94 -19.43 3.10 5.42
N ASP A 95 -19.10 2.31 4.38
CA ASP A 95 -18.64 0.95 4.58
C ASP A 95 -17.18 0.92 5.11
N GLU A 96 -16.35 1.85 4.66
CA GLU A 96 -14.94 1.99 5.06
C GLU A 96 -14.70 3.08 6.13
N MET A 97 -15.76 3.71 6.65
CA MET A 97 -15.61 4.81 7.62
C MET A 97 -14.85 4.36 8.87
N SER A 98 -15.13 3.18 9.39
CA SER A 98 -14.43 2.65 10.56
C SER A 98 -12.94 2.43 10.30
N SER A 99 -12.57 1.96 9.10
CA SER A 99 -11.17 1.78 8.72
C SER A 99 -10.44 3.11 8.50
N THR A 100 -11.15 4.14 8.09
CA THR A 100 -10.60 5.48 7.91
C THR A 100 -10.42 6.23 9.24
N LEU A 101 -11.33 6.03 10.19
CA LEU A 101 -11.35 6.80 11.43
C LEU A 101 -10.67 6.09 12.60
N MET A 102 -10.70 4.76 12.68
CA MET A 102 -10.17 4.01 13.80
C MET A 102 -8.88 3.28 13.42
N THR A 103 -7.73 3.92 13.63
CA THR A 103 -6.41 3.31 13.47
C THR A 103 -6.19 2.25 14.53
N ILE A 104 -5.90 1.02 14.13
CA ILE A 104 -5.58 -0.12 15.02
C ILE A 104 -4.11 -0.50 15.00
N ALA A 105 -3.38 -0.07 13.96
CA ALA A 105 -1.93 -0.25 13.86
C ALA A 105 -1.30 0.93 13.13
N LYS A 106 -0.17 1.42 13.66
CA LYS A 106 0.65 2.48 13.08
C LYS A 106 1.96 1.91 12.52
N ASP A 107 2.59 2.64 11.62
CA ASP A 107 3.91 2.33 11.03
C ASP A 107 4.00 0.89 10.53
N VAL A 108 2.96 0.46 9.83
CA VAL A 108 2.86 -0.91 9.33
C VAL A 108 3.76 -1.08 8.12
N THR A 109 4.77 -1.92 8.26
CA THR A 109 5.70 -2.28 7.19
C THR A 109 5.66 -3.77 6.91
N ILE A 110 5.69 -4.12 5.62
CA ILE A 110 5.72 -5.52 5.17
C ILE A 110 6.99 -5.74 4.37
N GLN A 111 7.75 -6.77 4.73
CA GLN A 111 8.90 -7.24 4.00
C GLN A 111 8.68 -8.69 3.58
N VAL A 112 8.97 -8.99 2.33
CA VAL A 112 8.98 -10.37 1.82
C VAL A 112 10.41 -10.72 1.43
N ALA A 113 11.00 -11.67 2.13
CA ALA A 113 12.32 -12.21 1.83
C ALA A 113 12.16 -13.53 1.07
N PHE A 114 12.45 -13.54 -0.22
CA PHE A 114 12.37 -14.75 -1.04
C PHE A 114 13.58 -15.66 -0.83
N ASN A 115 13.32 -16.96 -0.78
CA ASN A 115 14.35 -17.97 -0.66
C ASN A 115 15.02 -18.19 -2.04
N PRO A 116 16.27 -17.82 -2.23
CA PRO A 116 16.94 -17.94 -3.52
C PRO A 116 17.18 -19.38 -3.96
N ALA A 117 17.03 -20.36 -3.07
CA ALA A 117 17.10 -21.78 -3.44
C ALA A 117 15.84 -22.27 -4.16
N THR A 118 14.71 -21.59 -4.00
CA THR A 118 13.41 -21.96 -4.57
C THR A 118 12.85 -20.92 -5.52
N VAL A 119 13.17 -19.62 -5.32
CA VAL A 119 12.73 -18.49 -6.13
C VAL A 119 13.93 -17.87 -6.83
N ALA A 120 13.96 -17.94 -8.16
CA ALA A 120 15.03 -17.36 -8.97
C ALA A 120 14.83 -15.86 -9.23
N GLU A 121 13.58 -15.47 -9.45
CA GLU A 121 13.20 -14.09 -9.77
C GLU A 121 11.87 -13.75 -9.10
N TYR A 122 11.70 -12.49 -8.75
CA TYR A 122 10.43 -11.99 -8.21
C TYR A 122 10.20 -10.54 -8.63
N ARG A 123 8.93 -10.17 -8.71
CA ARG A 123 8.51 -8.81 -9.02
C ARG A 123 7.24 -8.48 -8.22
N LEU A 124 7.25 -7.36 -7.50
CA LEU A 124 6.03 -6.79 -6.90
C LEU A 124 5.19 -6.15 -8.01
N ILE A 125 3.89 -6.38 -7.98
CA ILE A 125 2.93 -5.78 -8.93
C ILE A 125 2.26 -4.59 -8.25
N GLY A 126 2.51 -3.38 -8.75
CA GLY A 126 2.06 -2.14 -8.13
C GLY A 126 2.92 -1.69 -6.95
N TYR A 127 2.41 -0.77 -6.14
CA TYR A 127 3.07 -0.20 -4.96
C TYR A 127 4.36 0.60 -5.22
N GLU A 128 4.59 1.08 -6.43
CA GLU A 128 5.81 1.81 -6.77
C GLU A 128 6.00 3.07 -5.91
N ASN A 129 4.90 3.70 -5.49
CA ASN A 129 4.94 4.92 -4.65
C ASN A 129 5.08 4.64 -3.15
N ARG A 130 5.06 3.36 -2.73
CA ARG A 130 5.08 2.94 -1.32
C ARG A 130 6.21 1.96 -1.00
N ALA A 131 7.18 1.82 -1.89
CA ALA A 131 8.34 0.98 -1.65
C ALA A 131 9.29 1.66 -0.66
N LEU A 132 9.56 1.00 0.46
CA LEU A 132 10.56 1.43 1.44
C LEU A 132 11.94 0.88 1.07
N ALA A 133 12.98 1.59 1.45
CA ALA A 133 14.34 1.06 1.39
C ALA A 133 14.48 -0.13 2.36
N ARG A 134 15.32 -1.10 1.99
CA ARG A 134 15.46 -2.33 2.77
C ARG A 134 15.94 -2.10 4.20
N GLU A 135 16.82 -1.14 4.37
CA GLU A 135 17.37 -0.70 5.65
C GLU A 135 16.32 -0.07 6.56
N ASP A 136 15.29 0.53 6.00
CA ASP A 136 14.23 1.21 6.75
C ASP A 136 13.24 0.26 7.41
N PHE A 137 13.18 -1.00 6.98
CA PHE A 137 12.26 -1.99 7.57
C PHE A 137 12.45 -2.15 9.08
N SER A 138 13.68 -2.05 9.58
CA SER A 138 14.00 -2.21 11.01
C SER A 138 14.13 -0.89 11.76
N ASN A 139 13.79 0.23 11.13
CA ASN A 139 13.94 1.57 11.70
C ASN A 139 12.59 2.09 12.22
N ASP A 140 12.41 2.13 13.56
CA ASP A 140 11.18 2.61 14.18
C ASP A 140 10.92 4.12 14.03
N ARG A 141 11.84 4.86 13.40
CA ARG A 141 11.68 6.29 13.12
C ARG A 141 11.14 6.56 11.72
N VAL A 142 11.09 5.54 10.88
CA VAL A 142 10.53 5.67 9.52
C VAL A 142 9.03 5.56 9.61
N ASP A 143 8.36 6.63 9.18
CA ASP A 143 6.92 6.67 9.05
C ASP A 143 6.46 5.73 7.94
N ALA A 144 5.42 4.96 8.22
CA ALA A 144 4.87 3.98 7.30
C ALA A 144 3.34 3.99 7.31
N GLY A 145 2.71 3.04 6.62
CA GLY A 145 1.26 3.02 6.49
C GLY A 145 0.53 2.75 7.80
N GLU A 146 -0.66 3.31 7.94
CA GLU A 146 -1.58 2.97 9.03
C GLU A 146 -2.64 1.98 8.57
N ILE A 147 -3.09 1.14 9.49
CA ILE A 147 -4.21 0.22 9.28
C ILE A 147 -5.32 0.55 10.25
N GLY A 148 -6.50 0.79 9.70
CA GLY A 148 -7.73 1.00 10.45
C GLY A 148 -8.53 -0.29 10.66
N ALA A 149 -9.50 -0.23 11.55
CA ALA A 149 -10.36 -1.36 11.89
C ALA A 149 -11.13 -1.87 10.65
N GLY A 150 -10.98 -3.16 10.34
CA GLY A 150 -11.60 -3.79 9.16
C GLY A 150 -10.84 -3.58 7.85
N HIS A 151 -9.74 -2.83 7.86
CA HIS A 151 -8.94 -2.60 6.66
C HIS A 151 -8.15 -3.85 6.28
N SER A 152 -8.04 -4.11 4.98
CA SER A 152 -7.19 -5.17 4.42
C SER A 152 -6.37 -4.63 3.26
N VAL A 153 -5.14 -5.11 3.14
CA VAL A 153 -4.21 -4.74 2.07
C VAL A 153 -3.72 -5.99 1.38
N THR A 154 -3.68 -5.96 0.04
CA THR A 154 -3.21 -7.09 -0.76
C THR A 154 -1.99 -6.69 -1.56
N ALA A 155 -0.87 -7.40 -1.39
CA ALA A 155 0.31 -7.29 -2.23
C ALA A 155 0.48 -8.58 -3.06
N ILE A 156 0.68 -8.43 -4.36
CA ILE A 156 0.87 -9.55 -5.28
C ILE A 156 2.27 -9.52 -5.84
N TYR A 157 2.94 -10.66 -5.76
CA TYR A 157 4.26 -10.88 -6.37
C TYR A 157 4.17 -11.92 -7.49
N GLU A 158 4.75 -11.60 -8.62
CA GLU A 158 5.06 -12.58 -9.65
C GLU A 158 6.40 -13.24 -9.34
N LEU A 159 6.44 -14.56 -9.37
CA LEU A 159 7.62 -15.35 -9.03
C LEU A 159 8.03 -16.25 -10.19
N ALA A 160 9.32 -16.35 -10.48
CA ALA A 160 9.87 -17.43 -11.28
C ALA A 160 10.65 -18.38 -10.35
N LEU A 161 10.19 -19.64 -10.27
CA LEU A 161 10.84 -20.65 -9.44
C LEU A 161 12.17 -21.11 -10.06
N THR A 162 13.09 -21.55 -9.23
CA THR A 162 14.35 -22.15 -9.70
C THR A 162 14.06 -23.36 -10.59
N GLY A 163 14.66 -23.38 -11.78
CA GLY A 163 14.46 -24.45 -12.77
C GLY A 163 13.16 -24.32 -13.60
N SER A 164 12.35 -23.29 -13.41
CA SER A 164 11.17 -23.04 -14.27
C SER A 164 11.56 -22.39 -15.60
N ALA A 165 10.76 -22.62 -16.63
CA ALA A 165 10.88 -21.96 -17.93
C ALA A 165 10.46 -20.48 -17.89
N GLY A 166 9.84 -20.02 -16.80
CA GLY A 166 9.36 -18.63 -16.62
C GLY A 166 10.46 -17.63 -16.25
N ARG A 167 11.71 -18.05 -16.17
CA ARG A 167 12.84 -17.14 -15.91
C ARG A 167 13.05 -16.23 -17.12
N ARG A 168 13.29 -14.95 -16.85
CA ARG A 168 13.51 -13.90 -17.86
C ARG A 168 14.96 -13.41 -17.88
N LEU A 169 15.70 -13.62 -16.79
CA LEU A 169 17.08 -13.20 -16.64
C LEU A 169 18.02 -14.41 -16.72
N ASP A 170 19.16 -14.20 -17.36
CA ASP A 170 20.23 -15.18 -17.31
C ASP A 170 20.77 -15.32 -15.89
N GLY A 171 21.22 -16.51 -15.53
CA GLY A 171 21.83 -16.75 -14.23
C GLY A 171 23.07 -15.87 -14.03
N SER A 172 23.16 -15.18 -12.90
CA SER A 172 24.37 -14.43 -12.58
C SER A 172 25.57 -15.36 -12.41
N ARG A 173 26.66 -15.06 -13.14
CA ARG A 173 27.94 -15.81 -13.02
C ARG A 173 28.49 -15.77 -11.58
N TYR A 174 28.16 -14.77 -10.82
CA TYR A 174 28.69 -14.49 -9.49
C TYR A 174 27.68 -14.78 -8.36
N GLN A 175 26.48 -15.27 -8.69
CA GLN A 175 25.60 -15.83 -7.65
C GLN A 175 26.23 -17.12 -7.14
N PRO A 176 26.53 -17.24 -5.84
CA PRO A 176 27.01 -18.48 -5.29
C PRO A 176 26.00 -19.57 -5.60
N GLN A 177 26.45 -20.66 -6.24
CA GLN A 177 25.67 -21.89 -6.32
C GLN A 177 25.47 -22.33 -4.86
N GLN A 178 24.28 -22.09 -4.35
CA GLN A 178 23.98 -22.40 -2.96
C GLN A 178 24.05 -23.89 -2.76
N ASN A 179 25.05 -24.30 -2.00
CA ASN A 179 25.27 -25.67 -1.58
C ASN A 179 24.00 -26.22 -0.87
N ALA A 180 23.78 -27.50 -1.02
CA ALA A 180 22.61 -28.32 -0.75
C ALA A 180 22.02 -28.30 0.68
N THR A 181 22.40 -27.38 1.56
CA THR A 181 21.90 -27.28 2.94
C THR A 181 20.79 -26.22 3.11
N VAL A 182 20.40 -25.52 2.05
CA VAL A 182 19.35 -24.49 2.15
C VAL A 182 17.99 -25.18 2.13
N ASN A 183 17.15 -24.79 3.09
CA ASN A 183 15.80 -25.31 3.26
C ASN A 183 14.94 -25.07 2.01
N LYS A 184 14.76 -26.10 1.19
CA LYS A 184 13.91 -26.05 -0.01
C LYS A 184 12.42 -26.18 0.29
N SER A 185 12.04 -26.31 1.54
CA SER A 185 10.63 -26.41 1.95
C SER A 185 9.95 -25.04 2.03
N GLU A 186 10.71 -23.94 1.89
CA GLU A 186 10.18 -22.59 1.99
C GLU A 186 10.42 -21.80 0.69
N LEU A 187 9.43 -20.99 0.31
CA LEU A 187 9.51 -20.05 -0.81
C LEU A 187 9.95 -18.65 -0.35
N ALA A 188 9.42 -18.22 0.80
CA ALA A 188 9.65 -16.89 1.32
C ALA A 188 9.41 -16.82 2.82
N LEU A 189 9.93 -15.78 3.45
CA LEU A 189 9.55 -15.33 4.78
C LEU A 189 8.85 -13.98 4.66
N VAL A 190 7.60 -13.91 5.10
CA VAL A 190 6.86 -12.66 5.24
C VAL A 190 7.09 -12.12 6.64
N ARG A 191 7.51 -10.86 6.72
CA ARG A 191 7.75 -10.13 7.96
C ARG A 191 6.84 -8.93 7.98
N LEU A 192 6.10 -8.75 9.05
CA LEU A 192 5.22 -7.60 9.27
C LEU A 192 5.63 -6.94 10.58
N ARG A 193 5.92 -5.65 10.52
CA ARG A 193 6.14 -4.83 11.71
C ARG A 193 5.03 -3.81 11.82
N TYR A 194 4.62 -3.52 13.04
CA TYR A 194 3.63 -2.48 13.33
C TYR A 194 3.77 -2.00 14.76
N LYS A 195 3.27 -0.81 15.04
CA LYS A 195 3.08 -0.29 16.39
C LYS A 195 1.60 -0.32 16.77
N GLN A 196 1.31 -0.57 18.03
CA GLN A 196 -0.02 -0.28 18.56
C GLN A 196 -0.25 1.23 18.60
N PRO A 197 -1.51 1.72 18.55
CA PRO A 197 -1.80 3.15 18.54
C PRO A 197 -1.14 3.94 19.66
N ASP A 198 -1.04 3.35 20.84
CA ASP A 198 -0.49 3.98 22.06
C ASP A 198 0.95 3.57 22.35
N SER A 199 1.65 2.96 21.40
CA SER A 199 3.03 2.45 21.59
C SER A 199 3.98 3.03 20.56
N GLU A 200 5.22 3.31 21.01
CA GLU A 200 6.34 3.68 20.15
C GLU A 200 7.24 2.48 19.80
N THR A 201 6.95 1.31 20.37
CA THR A 201 7.74 0.09 20.12
C THR A 201 7.03 -0.80 19.12
N SER A 202 7.75 -1.20 18.08
CA SER A 202 7.23 -2.11 17.06
C SER A 202 7.09 -3.54 17.53
N ILE A 203 6.05 -4.20 17.07
CA ILE A 203 5.82 -5.64 17.19
C ILE A 203 6.16 -6.27 15.83
N LEU A 204 6.90 -7.37 15.85
CA LEU A 204 7.27 -8.14 14.67
C LEU A 204 6.44 -9.43 14.61
N ILE A 205 5.82 -9.69 13.46
CA ILE A 205 5.18 -10.97 13.10
C ILE A 205 5.93 -11.55 11.92
N GLU A 206 6.30 -12.82 12.00
CA GLU A 206 6.97 -13.54 10.92
C GLU A 206 6.15 -14.78 10.51
N ARG A 207 6.03 -14.97 9.20
CA ARG A 207 5.34 -16.15 8.63
C ARG A 207 6.13 -16.72 7.46
N PRO A 208 6.67 -17.94 7.57
CA PRO A 208 7.24 -18.62 6.43
C PRO A 208 6.14 -19.07 5.45
N VAL A 209 6.39 -18.90 4.16
CA VAL A 209 5.57 -19.41 3.06
C VAL A 209 6.21 -20.69 2.56
N ARG A 210 5.53 -21.82 2.71
CA ARG A 210 6.08 -23.14 2.41
C ARG A 210 5.77 -23.60 0.99
N THR A 211 6.66 -24.36 0.39
CA THR A 211 6.44 -24.97 -0.93
C THR A 211 5.22 -25.89 -0.97
N ALA A 212 4.89 -26.51 0.16
CA ALA A 212 3.70 -27.37 0.30
C ALA A 212 2.36 -26.59 0.26
N GLU A 213 2.40 -25.27 0.49
CA GLU A 213 1.22 -24.40 0.45
C GLU A 213 0.88 -23.93 -0.98
N VAL A 214 1.69 -24.29 -1.98
CA VAL A 214 1.49 -23.87 -3.38
C VAL A 214 0.25 -24.54 -3.97
N ILE A 215 -0.71 -23.73 -4.34
CA ILE A 215 -1.89 -24.16 -5.10
C ILE A 215 -1.56 -24.07 -6.59
N LYS A 216 -1.60 -25.23 -7.27
CA LYS A 216 -1.15 -25.33 -8.67
C LYS A 216 -2.16 -24.85 -9.71
N GLN A 217 -3.42 -24.74 -9.34
CA GLN A 217 -4.51 -24.37 -10.26
C GLN A 217 -5.25 -23.15 -9.72
N LEU A 218 -5.42 -22.13 -10.54
CA LEU A 218 -6.10 -20.89 -10.16
C LEU A 218 -7.53 -21.16 -9.64
N GLY A 219 -8.25 -22.08 -10.25
CA GLY A 219 -9.61 -22.47 -9.85
C GLY A 219 -9.74 -23.05 -8.44
N GLN A 220 -8.65 -23.55 -7.86
CA GLN A 220 -8.59 -24.07 -6.50
C GLN A 220 -8.26 -23.01 -5.44
N THR A 221 -7.94 -21.78 -5.86
CA THR A 221 -7.67 -20.67 -4.96
C THR A 221 -8.97 -20.03 -4.45
N SER A 222 -8.85 -19.21 -3.41
CA SER A 222 -10.00 -18.44 -2.89
C SER A 222 -10.55 -17.45 -3.93
N GLY A 223 -11.84 -17.09 -3.79
CA GLY A 223 -12.45 -16.06 -4.62
C GLY A 223 -11.73 -14.70 -4.51
N TYR A 224 -11.30 -14.34 -3.30
CA TYR A 224 -10.52 -13.12 -3.06
C TYR A 224 -9.19 -13.11 -3.81
N TYR A 225 -8.47 -14.24 -3.82
CA TYR A 225 -7.21 -14.33 -4.56
C TYR A 225 -7.45 -14.18 -6.06
N ARG A 226 -8.46 -14.87 -6.62
CA ARG A 226 -8.79 -14.76 -8.06
C ARG A 226 -9.16 -13.34 -8.45
N PHE A 227 -10.00 -12.68 -7.64
CA PHE A 227 -10.37 -11.29 -7.85
C PHE A 227 -9.14 -10.36 -7.81
N SER A 228 -8.30 -10.49 -6.79
CA SER A 228 -7.08 -9.67 -6.67
C SER A 228 -6.12 -9.90 -7.83
N ALA A 229 -5.99 -11.15 -8.30
CA ALA A 229 -5.17 -11.48 -9.47
C ALA A 229 -5.74 -10.85 -10.76
N ALA A 230 -7.06 -10.89 -10.93
CA ALA A 230 -7.73 -10.23 -12.07
C ALA A 230 -7.51 -8.71 -12.05
N VAL A 231 -7.69 -8.06 -10.91
CA VAL A 231 -7.43 -6.61 -10.75
C VAL A 231 -5.97 -6.27 -11.07
N ALA A 232 -5.01 -7.07 -10.58
CA ALA A 232 -3.60 -6.88 -10.87
C ALA A 232 -3.30 -7.05 -12.37
N GLY A 233 -3.88 -8.07 -13.01
CA GLY A 233 -3.77 -8.30 -14.45
C GLY A 233 -4.35 -7.16 -15.27
N PHE A 234 -5.55 -6.71 -14.93
CA PHE A 234 -6.21 -5.57 -15.57
C PHE A 234 -5.35 -4.30 -15.46
N GLY A 235 -4.84 -3.99 -14.27
CA GLY A 235 -3.95 -2.85 -14.06
C GLY A 235 -2.67 -2.94 -14.89
N GLN A 236 -2.10 -4.15 -15.06
CA GLN A 236 -0.93 -4.33 -15.91
C GLN A 236 -1.25 -4.11 -17.40
N ILE A 237 -2.43 -4.52 -17.88
CA ILE A 237 -2.88 -4.25 -19.27
C ILE A 237 -3.05 -2.74 -19.49
N LEU A 238 -3.74 -2.04 -18.58
CA LEU A 238 -3.96 -0.59 -18.67
C LEU A 238 -2.65 0.21 -18.74
N ARG A 239 -1.62 -0.24 -18.03
CA ARG A 239 -0.30 0.39 -18.04
C ARG A 239 0.52 0.07 -19.30
N GLY A 240 0.01 -0.71 -20.24
CA GLY A 240 0.79 -1.26 -21.34
C GLY A 240 1.89 -2.19 -20.87
N GLY A 241 1.58 -3.05 -19.88
CA GLY A 241 2.52 -3.83 -19.11
C GLY A 241 3.47 -4.68 -19.94
N LYS A 242 4.76 -4.49 -19.72
CA LYS A 242 5.86 -5.19 -20.39
C LYS A 242 5.85 -6.71 -20.18
N TYR A 243 5.11 -7.19 -19.18
CA TYR A 243 5.18 -8.56 -18.70
C TYR A 243 3.86 -9.32 -18.80
N THR A 244 2.86 -8.79 -19.50
CA THR A 244 1.56 -9.44 -19.67
C THR A 244 1.59 -10.59 -20.69
N GLY A 245 2.60 -10.64 -21.58
CA GLY A 245 2.62 -11.64 -22.64
C GLY A 245 1.35 -11.54 -23.49
N ASP A 246 0.67 -12.68 -23.71
CA ASP A 246 -0.59 -12.76 -24.46
C ASP A 246 -1.82 -12.51 -23.59
N PHE A 247 -1.65 -12.23 -22.29
CA PHE A 247 -2.75 -11.96 -21.36
C PHE A 247 -3.46 -10.65 -21.75
N SER A 248 -4.76 -10.76 -21.97
CA SER A 248 -5.59 -9.70 -22.53
C SER A 248 -6.91 -9.54 -21.78
N TYR A 249 -7.72 -8.55 -22.14
CA TYR A 249 -8.99 -8.26 -21.46
C TYR A 249 -9.96 -9.46 -21.35
N PRO A 250 -10.07 -10.39 -22.29
CA PRO A 250 -10.95 -11.55 -22.13
C PRO A 250 -10.54 -12.53 -21.02
N GLU A 251 -9.27 -12.50 -20.57
CA GLU A 251 -8.78 -13.35 -19.47
C GLU A 251 -8.93 -12.71 -18.08
N VAL A 252 -9.27 -11.44 -18.00
CA VAL A 252 -9.56 -10.71 -16.76
C VAL A 252 -10.98 -11.00 -16.29
#